data_282f8ad88ae905be395e1db882f1b5b9
#
_entry.id   282f8ad88ae905be395e1db882f1b5b9
#
_cell.length_a   1.000
_cell.length_b   1.000
_cell.length_c   1.000
_cell.angle_alpha   90.00
_cell.angle_beta   90.00
_cell.angle_gamma   90.00
#
_symmetry.space_group_name_H-M   'P 1'
#
loop_
_entity.id
_entity.type
_entity.pdbx_description
1 polymer ?
#
loop_
_entity_poly.entity_id
_entity_poly.type
_entity_poly.pdbx_seq_one_letter_code
_entity_poly.pdbx_strand_id
1 'polypeptide(L)'
;FSDICSLRENNLYKITFTRLDVAIDDISYETKDRYLLNFNDIKEAVLNGEVVTRFRYRMAVIGGEIELPLDKTTPYSIYEMGSTRSKMKGATVYLGSRKRTHCRFYDKIAEMKAHNKEYDEKIKHWVRFEMQFCRDNAEAVIEKLVELQEENFNAYLSEVLNNMVRFIDITESNVSNYYRCPSKNWWAEFIGTLLKSNLVHKKPTVNHFLKAANWIENDVSATIVGLSRCINITELF
;
A
#
# COMPACT_ATOMS: atom_id res chain seq x y z
N PHE A 1 5.16 -14.52 -11.53
CA PHE A 1 6.48 -14.14 -10.98
C PHE A 1 7.55 -15.18 -11.36
N SER A 2 7.29 -16.47 -11.19
CA SER A 2 8.26 -17.54 -11.50
C SER A 2 8.84 -17.44 -12.91
N ASP A 3 8.01 -17.19 -13.93
CA ASP A 3 8.44 -17.06 -15.32
C ASP A 3 9.39 -15.86 -15.53
N ILE A 4 9.13 -14.75 -14.83
CA ILE A 4 10.01 -13.57 -14.90
C ILE A 4 11.33 -13.83 -14.19
N CYS A 5 11.31 -14.55 -13.07
CA CYS A 5 12.52 -14.94 -12.34
C CYS A 5 13.37 -15.93 -13.14
N SER A 6 12.74 -16.86 -13.86
CA SER A 6 13.48 -17.79 -14.72
C SER A 6 14.20 -17.10 -15.89
N LEU A 7 13.63 -16.03 -16.45
CA LEU A 7 14.31 -15.18 -17.45
C LEU A 7 15.54 -14.47 -16.89
N ARG A 8 15.49 -14.08 -15.61
CA ARG A 8 16.62 -13.47 -14.89
C ARG A 8 17.74 -14.49 -14.64
N GLU A 9 17.38 -15.68 -14.16
CA GLU A 9 18.34 -16.77 -13.88
C GLU A 9 19.10 -17.23 -15.12
N ASN A 10 18.45 -17.21 -16.28
CA ASN A 10 19.06 -17.54 -17.55
C ASN A 10 20.01 -16.47 -18.12
N ASN A 11 20.24 -15.38 -17.37
CA ASN A 11 21.10 -14.26 -17.76
C ASN A 11 20.76 -13.59 -19.13
N LEU A 12 19.57 -13.85 -19.66
CA LEU A 12 19.14 -13.26 -20.93
C LEU A 12 18.84 -11.77 -20.80
N TYR A 13 18.34 -11.36 -19.62
CA TYR A 13 17.98 -9.98 -19.34
C TYR A 13 18.32 -9.58 -17.90
N LYS A 14 18.75 -8.33 -17.72
CA LYS A 14 18.89 -7.74 -16.39
C LYS A 14 17.52 -7.24 -15.93
N ILE A 15 16.80 -8.07 -15.19
CA ILE A 15 15.48 -7.74 -14.62
C ILE A 15 15.65 -7.36 -13.16
N THR A 16 15.09 -6.21 -12.76
CA THR A 16 15.01 -5.77 -11.36
C THR A 16 13.59 -5.34 -11.03
N PHE A 17 13.12 -5.70 -9.84
CA PHE A 17 11.81 -5.30 -9.36
C PHE A 17 11.91 -3.98 -8.61
N THR A 18 11.48 -2.90 -9.22
CA THR A 18 11.60 -1.56 -8.64
C THR A 18 10.47 -1.21 -7.69
N ARG A 19 9.33 -1.90 -7.81
CA ARG A 19 8.13 -1.65 -7.00
C ARG A 19 7.25 -2.89 -6.90
N LEU A 20 6.74 -3.13 -5.69
CA LEU A 20 5.67 -4.09 -5.38
C LEU A 20 4.63 -3.41 -4.51
N ASP A 21 3.37 -3.45 -4.93
CA ASP A 21 2.24 -2.96 -4.15
C ASP A 21 1.42 -4.15 -3.63
N VAL A 22 1.20 -4.16 -2.33
CA VAL A 22 0.31 -5.11 -1.64
C VAL A 22 -0.88 -4.33 -1.12
N ALA A 23 -2.08 -4.68 -1.54
CA ALA A 23 -3.33 -4.06 -1.12
C ALA A 23 -4.22 -5.06 -0.40
N ILE A 24 -4.77 -4.65 0.74
CA ILE A 24 -5.67 -5.44 1.56
C ILE A 24 -6.93 -4.61 1.82
N ASP A 25 -8.06 -5.20 1.51
CA ASP A 25 -9.37 -4.58 1.67
C ASP A 25 -10.11 -5.17 2.87
N ASP A 26 -10.52 -4.30 3.78
CA ASP A 26 -11.49 -4.64 4.82
C ASP A 26 -12.87 -4.15 4.35
N ILE A 27 -13.73 -5.11 3.98
CA ILE A 27 -15.02 -4.85 3.32
C ILE A 27 -16.15 -5.46 4.15
N SER A 28 -17.20 -4.66 4.38
CA SER A 28 -18.45 -5.13 4.95
C SER A 28 -19.65 -4.71 4.08
N TYR A 29 -20.59 -5.63 3.88
CA TYR A 29 -21.81 -5.44 3.12
C TYR A 29 -23.00 -5.00 3.98
N GLU A 30 -22.92 -5.24 5.27
CA GLU A 30 -23.95 -4.87 6.22
C GLU A 30 -23.43 -3.89 7.28
N THR A 31 -24.31 -3.05 7.79
CA THR A 31 -23.96 -2.09 8.85
C THR A 31 -23.66 -2.75 10.19
N LYS A 32 -24.03 -4.04 10.34
CA LYS A 32 -23.82 -4.84 11.55
C LYS A 32 -22.63 -5.78 11.45
N ASP A 33 -22.05 -5.93 10.26
CA ASP A 33 -20.86 -6.74 10.09
C ASP A 33 -19.68 -6.10 10.82
N ARG A 34 -18.87 -6.97 11.40
CA ARG A 34 -17.68 -6.56 12.10
C ARG A 34 -16.62 -6.19 11.06
N TYR A 35 -16.33 -4.91 10.95
CA TYR A 35 -15.13 -4.44 10.26
C TYR A 35 -13.98 -4.30 11.27
N LEU A 36 -12.75 -4.49 10.81
CA LEU A 36 -11.55 -4.47 11.63
C LEU A 36 -10.81 -3.13 11.52
N LEU A 37 -10.82 -2.53 10.32
CA LEU A 37 -10.18 -1.26 10.07
C LEU A 37 -11.23 -0.14 10.06
N ASN A 38 -11.15 0.78 11.02
CA ASN A 38 -11.89 2.03 10.98
C ASN A 38 -10.94 3.17 10.64
N PHE A 39 -11.26 3.95 9.62
CA PHE A 39 -10.39 5.04 9.18
C PHE A 39 -10.17 6.10 10.26
N ASN A 40 -11.19 6.43 11.04
CA ASN A 40 -11.06 7.41 12.13
C ASN A 40 -10.18 6.87 13.26
N ASP A 41 -10.32 5.60 13.65
CA ASP A 41 -9.49 4.98 14.68
C ASP A 41 -8.01 4.95 14.25
N ILE A 42 -7.75 4.67 12.96
CA ILE A 42 -6.41 4.72 12.38
C ILE A 42 -5.84 6.14 12.45
N LYS A 43 -6.63 7.14 12.05
CA LYS A 43 -6.25 8.56 12.11
C LYS A 43 -5.94 8.99 13.53
N GLU A 44 -6.81 8.68 14.48
CA GLU A 44 -6.63 9.01 15.90
C GLU A 44 -5.38 8.33 16.48
N ALA A 45 -5.17 7.05 16.20
CA ALA A 45 -3.99 6.34 16.68
C ALA A 45 -2.69 6.98 16.13
N VAL A 46 -2.68 7.44 14.89
CA VAL A 46 -1.52 8.15 14.32
C VAL A 46 -1.34 9.52 14.99
N LEU A 47 -2.40 10.27 15.20
CA LEU A 47 -2.36 11.56 15.90
C LEU A 47 -1.87 11.44 17.34
N ASN A 48 -2.22 10.35 18.01
CA ASN A 48 -1.79 10.05 19.39
C ASN A 48 -0.38 9.44 19.47
N GLY A 49 0.28 9.22 18.35
CA GLY A 49 1.60 8.56 18.33
C GLY A 49 1.55 7.06 18.64
N GLU A 50 0.38 6.44 18.57
CA GLU A 50 0.14 5.02 18.88
C GLU A 50 0.44 4.12 17.67
N VAL A 51 1.50 4.44 16.94
CA VAL A 51 1.97 3.67 15.77
C VAL A 51 3.49 3.57 15.78
N VAL A 52 4.00 2.38 15.51
CA VAL A 52 5.42 2.14 15.29
C VAL A 52 5.65 1.68 13.87
N THR A 53 6.72 2.20 13.24
CA THR A 53 7.06 1.85 11.86
C THR A 53 8.56 1.59 11.73
N ARG A 54 8.93 0.76 10.75
CA ARG A 54 10.33 0.52 10.34
C ARG A 54 10.68 1.22 9.04
N PHE A 55 9.87 2.17 8.59
CA PHE A 55 10.22 2.95 7.41
C PHE A 55 11.49 3.76 7.64
N ARG A 56 12.35 3.81 6.65
CA ARG A 56 13.57 4.62 6.71
C ARG A 56 13.27 6.10 6.94
N TYR A 57 12.15 6.57 6.39
CA TYR A 57 11.64 7.92 6.58
C TYR A 57 10.40 7.85 7.46
N ARG A 58 10.53 8.33 8.69
CA ARG A 58 9.47 8.25 9.70
C ARG A 58 8.61 9.51 9.66
N MET A 59 7.59 9.47 8.82
CA MET A 59 6.66 10.58 8.66
C MET A 59 5.24 10.06 8.47
N ALA A 60 4.27 10.72 9.09
CA ALA A 60 2.87 10.51 8.84
C ALA A 60 2.29 11.75 8.14
N VAL A 61 1.44 11.54 7.13
CA VAL A 61 0.72 12.59 6.42
C VAL A 61 -0.75 12.23 6.40
N ILE A 62 -1.59 13.11 6.90
CA ILE A 62 -3.03 12.90 7.00
C ILE A 62 -3.73 13.91 6.09
N GLY A 63 -4.49 13.40 5.11
CA GLY A 63 -5.27 14.22 4.18
C GLY A 63 -4.45 15.14 3.26
N GLY A 64 -3.11 15.02 3.29
CA GLY A 64 -2.20 15.91 2.56
C GLY A 64 -1.97 17.28 3.24
N GLU A 65 -2.59 17.53 4.38
CA GLU A 65 -2.58 18.83 5.10
C GLU A 65 -1.71 18.78 6.36
N ILE A 66 -1.58 17.63 7.00
CA ILE A 66 -0.83 17.44 8.23
C ILE A 66 0.34 16.51 7.99
N GLU A 67 1.56 16.99 8.20
CA GLU A 67 2.76 16.19 8.22
C GLU A 67 3.25 16.08 9.66
N LEU A 68 3.33 14.86 10.17
CA LEU A 68 3.80 14.56 11.51
C LEU A 68 5.10 13.77 11.46
N PRO A 69 6.17 14.22 12.13
CA PRO A 69 7.34 13.38 12.33
C PRO A 69 6.97 12.22 13.26
N LEU A 70 7.21 10.99 12.85
CA LEU A 70 7.05 9.79 13.69
C LEU A 70 8.32 9.58 14.52
N ASP A 71 8.79 10.62 15.21
CA ASP A 71 9.95 10.54 16.09
C ASP A 71 9.52 10.40 17.55
N LYS A 72 10.25 9.56 18.30
CA LYS A 72 9.88 9.07 19.63
C LYS A 72 9.99 10.10 20.76
N THR A 73 10.48 11.29 20.47
CA THR A 73 10.92 12.25 21.52
C THR A 73 10.05 13.48 21.66
N THR A 74 9.08 13.70 20.78
CA THR A 74 8.25 14.90 20.83
C THR A 74 6.80 14.54 21.12
N PRO A 75 6.23 14.99 22.25
CA PRO A 75 4.77 15.01 22.37
C PRO A 75 4.25 15.94 21.29
N TYR A 76 3.47 15.40 20.37
CA TYR A 76 2.95 16.12 19.21
C TYR A 76 2.05 17.26 19.66
N SER A 77 2.52 18.49 19.55
CA SER A 77 1.63 19.64 19.45
C SER A 77 1.09 19.67 18.03
N ILE A 78 -0.17 19.28 17.88
CA ILE A 78 -0.90 19.36 16.61
C ILE A 78 -1.06 20.85 16.30
N TYR A 79 -0.25 21.38 15.40
CA TYR A 79 -0.57 22.63 14.75
C TYR A 79 -1.56 22.32 13.64
N GLU A 80 -2.85 22.52 13.93
CA GLU A 80 -3.83 22.73 12.88
C GLU A 80 -3.43 23.99 12.10
N MET A 81 -2.64 23.81 11.06
CA MET A 81 -2.53 24.86 10.05
C MET A 81 -3.80 24.80 9.20
N GLY A 82 -4.82 25.53 9.65
CA GLY A 82 -6.06 25.70 8.94
C GLY A 82 -5.85 26.34 7.58
N SER A 83 -5.85 25.53 6.54
CA SER A 83 -6.11 25.97 5.18
C SER A 83 -7.58 25.68 4.86
N THR A 84 -8.41 26.70 4.94
CA THR A 84 -9.87 26.68 4.74
C THR A 84 -10.29 26.44 3.28
N ARG A 85 -9.45 25.93 2.38
CA ARG A 85 -9.74 25.87 0.93
C ARG A 85 -9.60 24.52 0.22
N SER A 86 -9.18 23.47 0.86
CA SER A 86 -9.17 22.15 0.24
C SER A 86 -10.46 21.42 0.58
N LYS A 87 -11.38 21.32 -0.35
CA LYS A 87 -12.46 20.31 -0.29
C LYS A 87 -11.76 18.97 -0.19
N MET A 88 -11.84 18.33 0.99
CA MET A 88 -11.23 17.03 1.27
C MET A 88 -11.67 16.00 0.23
N LYS A 89 -10.85 15.77 -0.76
CA LYS A 89 -10.99 14.67 -1.69
C LYS A 89 -10.48 13.40 -1.01
N GLY A 90 -11.30 12.80 -0.17
CA GLY A 90 -11.00 11.53 0.52
C GLY A 90 -9.81 11.62 1.48
N ALA A 91 -10.04 11.42 2.76
CA ALA A 91 -8.97 11.39 3.75
C ALA A 91 -8.07 10.16 3.51
N THR A 92 -6.76 10.35 3.54
CA THR A 92 -5.75 9.30 3.43
C THR A 92 -4.71 9.50 4.51
N VAL A 93 -4.39 8.44 5.23
CA VAL A 93 -3.25 8.42 6.16
C VAL A 93 -2.08 7.76 5.43
N TYR A 94 -0.97 8.48 5.28
CA TYR A 94 0.29 7.96 4.77
C TYR A 94 1.29 7.82 5.91
N LEU A 95 2.00 6.69 5.96
CA LEU A 95 3.11 6.45 6.86
C LEU A 95 4.36 6.14 6.05
N GLY A 96 5.42 6.91 6.26
CA GLY A 96 6.64 6.83 5.46
C GLY A 96 6.68 7.82 4.29
N SER A 97 7.71 7.73 3.46
CA SER A 97 7.90 8.63 2.31
C SER A 97 7.32 8.04 1.03
N ARG A 98 6.48 8.79 0.33
CA ARG A 98 5.90 8.40 -0.97
C ARG A 98 6.94 8.05 -2.05
N LYS A 99 8.19 8.52 -1.90
CA LYS A 99 9.30 8.21 -2.81
C LYS A 99 10.04 6.91 -2.48
N ARG A 100 9.63 6.25 -1.37
CA ARG A 100 10.29 5.05 -0.84
C ARG A 100 9.22 4.04 -0.40
N THR A 101 9.64 2.96 0.26
CA THR A 101 8.72 2.05 0.94
C THR A 101 7.89 2.81 1.97
N HIS A 102 6.58 2.72 1.83
CA HIS A 102 5.60 3.40 2.67
C HIS A 102 4.27 2.64 2.65
N CYS A 103 3.38 2.99 3.55
CA CYS A 103 2.01 2.50 3.48
C CYS A 103 0.99 3.64 3.52
N ARG A 104 -0.24 3.32 3.15
CA ARG A 104 -1.39 4.22 3.22
C ARG A 104 -2.65 3.47 3.62
N PHE A 105 -3.50 4.19 4.34
CA PHE A 105 -4.84 3.77 4.69
C PHE A 105 -5.84 4.79 4.16
N TYR A 106 -6.94 4.35 3.60
CA TYR A 106 -7.98 5.26 3.11
C TYR A 106 -9.34 4.59 2.99
N ASP A 107 -10.38 5.44 3.09
CA ASP A 107 -11.75 5.05 2.78
C ASP A 107 -11.88 4.87 1.27
N LYS A 108 -12.05 3.62 0.85
CA LYS A 108 -12.13 3.25 -0.57
C LYS A 108 -13.44 3.69 -1.20
N ILE A 109 -14.54 3.74 -0.45
CA ILE A 109 -15.83 4.25 -0.94
C ILE A 109 -15.70 5.74 -1.25
N ALA A 110 -15.09 6.51 -0.34
CA ALA A 110 -14.85 7.93 -0.55
C ALA A 110 -13.93 8.17 -1.77
N GLU A 111 -12.88 7.35 -1.94
CA GLU A 111 -12.01 7.42 -3.12
C GLU A 111 -12.75 7.12 -4.43
N MET A 112 -13.58 6.08 -4.46
CA MET A 112 -14.36 5.71 -5.64
C MET A 112 -15.33 6.84 -6.03
N LYS A 113 -16.03 7.41 -5.04
CA LYS A 113 -16.93 8.55 -5.25
C LYS A 113 -16.19 9.80 -5.76
N ALA A 114 -15.02 10.11 -5.19
CA ALA A 114 -14.22 11.26 -5.60
C ALA A 114 -13.72 11.15 -7.05
N HIS A 115 -13.57 9.95 -7.57
CA HIS A 115 -13.13 9.68 -8.94
C HIS A 115 -14.25 9.28 -9.89
N ASN A 116 -15.53 9.40 -9.47
CA ASN A 116 -16.71 8.99 -10.24
C ASN A 116 -16.61 7.55 -10.76
N LYS A 117 -16.06 6.65 -9.91
CA LYS A 117 -15.96 5.23 -10.23
C LYS A 117 -17.16 4.48 -9.66
N GLU A 118 -17.67 3.53 -10.42
CA GLU A 118 -18.72 2.64 -9.97
C GLU A 118 -18.20 1.63 -8.93
N TYR A 119 -19.01 1.35 -7.92
CA TYR A 119 -18.77 0.30 -6.94
C TYR A 119 -20.13 -0.33 -6.54
N ASP A 120 -20.10 -1.50 -5.92
CA ASP A 120 -21.30 -2.16 -5.42
C ASP A 120 -21.89 -1.37 -4.24
N GLU A 121 -23.08 -0.77 -4.43
CA GLU A 121 -23.77 0.04 -3.40
C GLU A 121 -24.16 -0.75 -2.15
N LYS A 122 -24.13 -2.08 -2.22
CA LYS A 122 -24.32 -2.94 -1.05
C LYS A 122 -23.14 -2.86 -0.07
N ILE A 123 -21.97 -2.47 -0.54
CA ILE A 123 -20.81 -2.27 0.32
C ILE A 123 -21.06 -1.06 1.23
N LYS A 124 -21.08 -1.26 2.53
CA LYS A 124 -21.34 -0.22 3.54
C LYS A 124 -20.07 0.27 4.20
N HIS A 125 -19.04 -0.56 4.20
CA HIS A 125 -17.73 -0.24 4.74
C HIS A 125 -16.64 -0.78 3.81
N TRP A 126 -15.63 0.03 3.51
CA TRP A 126 -14.48 -0.36 2.72
C TRP A 126 -13.27 0.51 3.06
N VAL A 127 -12.42 0.00 3.93
CA VAL A 127 -11.12 0.60 4.21
C VAL A 127 -10.04 -0.22 3.53
N ARG A 128 -9.15 0.44 2.82
CA ARG A 128 -8.00 -0.19 2.18
C ARG A 128 -6.72 0.17 2.88
N PHE A 129 -5.94 -0.84 3.19
CA PHE A 129 -4.53 -0.76 3.54
C PHE A 129 -3.70 -1.11 2.32
N GLU A 130 -2.77 -0.24 1.95
CA GLU A 130 -1.80 -0.52 0.88
C GLU A 130 -0.38 -0.33 1.41
N MET A 131 0.48 -1.32 1.14
CA MET A 131 1.91 -1.24 1.36
C MET A 131 2.62 -1.20 0.01
N GLN A 132 3.41 -0.16 -0.22
CA GLN A 132 4.28 -0.05 -1.37
C GLN A 132 5.72 -0.33 -0.97
N PHE A 133 6.27 -1.41 -1.48
CA PHE A 133 7.69 -1.72 -1.41
C PHE A 133 8.41 -1.12 -2.62
N CYS A 134 9.60 -0.55 -2.40
CA CYS A 134 10.39 0.06 -3.45
C CYS A 134 11.82 -0.45 -3.44
N ARG A 135 12.40 -0.59 -4.63
CA ARG A 135 13.81 -0.96 -4.84
C ARG A 135 14.18 -2.26 -4.09
N ASP A 136 15.23 -2.24 -3.30
CA ASP A 136 15.76 -3.42 -2.58
C ASP A 136 14.70 -4.12 -1.72
N ASN A 137 13.75 -3.36 -1.15
CA ASN A 137 12.65 -3.96 -0.38
C ASN A 137 11.65 -4.69 -1.29
N ALA A 138 11.38 -4.16 -2.50
CA ALA A 138 10.52 -4.83 -3.46
C ALA A 138 11.18 -6.11 -3.96
N GLU A 139 12.45 -6.03 -4.29
CA GLU A 139 13.27 -7.18 -4.70
C GLU A 139 13.24 -8.28 -3.66
N ALA A 140 13.61 -7.96 -2.40
CA ALA A 140 13.67 -8.93 -1.31
C ALA A 140 12.32 -9.62 -1.02
N VAL A 141 11.21 -8.87 -1.07
CA VAL A 141 9.87 -9.45 -0.86
C VAL A 141 9.50 -10.38 -2.01
N ILE A 142 9.77 -9.99 -3.26
CA ILE A 142 9.44 -10.79 -4.44
C ILE A 142 10.29 -12.05 -4.48
N GLU A 143 11.59 -11.96 -4.26
CA GLU A 143 12.49 -13.12 -4.20
C GLU A 143 11.98 -14.14 -3.17
N LYS A 144 11.59 -13.64 -1.99
CA LYS A 144 11.05 -14.55 -0.96
C LYS A 144 9.71 -15.17 -1.35
N LEU A 145 8.81 -14.41 -1.99
CA LEU A 145 7.53 -14.95 -2.48
C LEU A 145 7.71 -16.01 -3.55
N VAL A 146 8.75 -15.90 -4.39
CA VAL A 146 9.06 -16.91 -5.41
C VAL A 146 9.59 -18.23 -4.80
N GLU A 147 10.34 -18.14 -3.70
CA GLU A 147 10.85 -19.32 -2.98
C GLU A 147 9.77 -20.05 -2.18
N LEU A 148 8.70 -19.34 -1.79
CA LEU A 148 7.64 -19.89 -0.95
C LEU A 148 6.60 -20.64 -1.78
N GLN A 149 5.96 -21.63 -1.16
CA GLN A 149 4.71 -22.20 -1.66
C GLN A 149 3.56 -21.22 -1.44
N GLU A 150 2.57 -21.21 -2.33
CA GLU A 150 1.46 -20.23 -2.31
C GLU A 150 0.70 -20.21 -0.98
N GLU A 151 0.55 -21.34 -0.32
CA GLU A 151 -0.09 -21.48 1.00
C GLU A 151 0.61 -20.70 2.11
N ASN A 152 1.89 -20.40 1.95
CA ASN A 152 2.69 -19.66 2.91
C ASN A 152 2.77 -18.15 2.62
N PHE A 153 2.23 -17.68 1.49
CA PHE A 153 2.30 -16.25 1.09
C PHE A 153 1.64 -15.35 2.11
N ASN A 154 0.45 -15.70 2.58
CA ASN A 154 -0.28 -14.88 3.54
C ASN A 154 0.43 -14.78 4.88
N ALA A 155 1.01 -15.87 5.36
CA ALA A 155 1.79 -15.88 6.59
C ALA A 155 3.00 -14.95 6.47
N TYR A 156 3.76 -15.09 5.40
CA TYR A 156 4.92 -14.24 5.13
C TYR A 156 4.54 -12.76 4.98
N LEU A 157 3.53 -12.45 4.16
CA LEU A 157 3.08 -11.08 3.97
C LEU A 157 2.55 -10.46 5.27
N SER A 158 1.77 -11.20 6.07
CA SER A 158 1.29 -10.74 7.38
C SER A 158 2.44 -10.38 8.31
N GLU A 159 3.47 -11.22 8.36
CA GLU A 159 4.67 -10.96 9.15
C GLU A 159 5.41 -9.71 8.68
N VAL A 160 5.66 -9.60 7.37
CA VAL A 160 6.35 -8.45 6.77
C VAL A 160 5.57 -7.16 7.03
N LEU A 161 4.25 -7.16 6.81
CA LEU A 161 3.40 -5.99 7.01
C LEU A 161 3.38 -5.56 8.48
N ASN A 162 3.20 -6.50 9.41
CA ASN A 162 3.20 -6.22 10.84
C ASN A 162 4.58 -5.76 11.37
N ASN A 163 5.65 -6.22 10.74
CA ASN A 163 7.00 -5.74 11.05
C ASN A 163 7.26 -4.31 10.53
N MET A 164 6.64 -3.93 9.41
CA MET A 164 6.81 -2.60 8.81
C MET A 164 5.96 -1.53 9.49
N VAL A 165 4.75 -1.87 9.91
CA VAL A 165 3.82 -0.97 10.60
C VAL A 165 3.02 -1.74 11.64
N ARG A 166 2.85 -1.16 12.83
CA ARG A 166 2.06 -1.74 13.90
C ARG A 166 1.42 -0.65 14.74
N PHE A 167 0.12 -0.75 14.95
CA PHE A 167 -0.62 0.09 15.88
C PHE A 167 -0.55 -0.53 17.27
N ILE A 168 -0.29 0.31 18.30
CA ILE A 168 0.07 -0.12 19.63
C ILE A 168 -0.77 0.56 20.70
N ASP A 169 -0.96 -0.13 21.82
CA ASP A 169 -1.49 0.46 23.04
C ASP A 169 -0.33 0.90 23.92
N ILE A 170 -0.20 2.22 24.13
CA ILE A 170 0.85 2.79 24.96
C ILE A 170 0.44 2.61 26.43
N THR A 171 1.22 1.84 27.19
CA THR A 171 1.05 1.67 28.63
C THR A 171 2.14 2.43 29.39
N GLU A 172 1.86 2.89 30.60
CA GLU A 172 2.82 3.63 31.42
C GLU A 172 4.14 2.87 31.60
N SER A 173 4.07 1.54 31.71
CA SER A 173 5.25 0.68 31.86
C SER A 173 6.14 0.58 30.61
N ASN A 174 5.61 0.95 29.42
CA ASN A 174 6.28 0.75 28.14
C ASN A 174 6.61 2.06 27.40
N VAL A 175 6.39 3.22 28.00
CA VAL A 175 6.63 4.54 27.39
C VAL A 175 8.10 4.70 26.96
N SER A 176 9.05 4.05 27.62
CA SER A 176 10.47 4.10 27.25
C SER A 176 10.80 3.26 26.01
N ASN A 177 9.96 2.31 25.63
CA ASN A 177 10.19 1.45 24.45
C ASN A 177 8.88 1.04 23.76
N TYR A 178 8.40 1.87 22.85
CA TYR A 178 7.18 1.64 22.07
C TYR A 178 7.15 0.32 21.29
N TYR A 179 8.29 -0.27 20.94
CA TYR A 179 8.34 -1.58 20.30
C TYR A 179 7.89 -2.72 21.20
N ARG A 180 7.89 -2.51 22.53
CA ARG A 180 7.41 -3.49 23.52
C ARG A 180 5.94 -3.33 23.85
N CYS A 181 5.31 -2.23 23.45
CA CYS A 181 3.88 -2.04 23.65
C CYS A 181 3.08 -3.13 22.91
N PRO A 182 1.99 -3.64 23.49
CA PRO A 182 1.11 -4.58 22.79
C PRO A 182 0.48 -3.93 21.55
N SER A 183 0.12 -4.73 20.59
CA SER A 183 -0.66 -4.26 19.43
C SER A 183 -2.09 -3.94 19.89
N LYS A 184 -2.69 -2.92 19.27
CA LYS A 184 -4.13 -2.67 19.40
C LYS A 184 -4.91 -3.91 18.96
N ASN A 185 -6.00 -4.23 19.65
CA ASN A 185 -6.77 -5.44 19.39
C ASN A 185 -7.26 -5.51 17.94
N TRP A 186 -7.81 -4.41 17.40
CA TRP A 186 -8.29 -4.36 16.03
C TRP A 186 -7.17 -4.58 14.99
N TRP A 187 -5.95 -4.10 15.27
CA TRP A 187 -4.80 -4.35 14.40
C TRP A 187 -4.34 -5.81 14.45
N ALA A 188 -4.26 -6.38 15.66
CA ALA A 188 -3.88 -7.78 15.83
C ALA A 188 -4.88 -8.72 15.13
N GLU A 189 -6.18 -8.44 15.25
CA GLU A 189 -7.23 -9.18 14.56
C GLU A 189 -7.14 -9.03 13.04
N PHE A 190 -6.94 -7.80 12.54
CA PHE A 190 -6.77 -7.55 11.10
C PHE A 190 -5.60 -8.35 10.51
N ILE A 191 -4.43 -8.27 11.12
CA ILE A 191 -3.27 -9.06 10.71
C ILE A 191 -3.54 -10.57 10.83
N GLY A 192 -4.25 -10.99 11.89
CA GLY A 192 -4.64 -12.39 12.10
C GLY A 192 -5.62 -12.92 11.06
N THR A 193 -6.47 -12.08 10.45
CA THR A 193 -7.36 -12.51 9.36
C THR A 193 -6.60 -12.79 8.06
N LEU A 194 -5.48 -12.10 7.82
CA LEU A 194 -4.66 -12.34 6.64
C LEU A 194 -4.08 -13.74 6.62
N LEU A 195 -3.75 -14.30 7.79
CA LEU A 195 -3.26 -15.67 7.91
C LEU A 195 -4.29 -16.71 7.47
N LYS A 196 -5.58 -16.36 7.55
CA LYS A 196 -6.70 -17.27 7.25
C LYS A 196 -7.30 -17.01 5.86
N SER A 197 -6.94 -15.91 5.21
CA SER A 197 -7.47 -15.56 3.90
C SER A 197 -6.81 -16.37 2.79
N ASN A 198 -7.59 -16.76 1.77
CA ASN A 198 -7.03 -17.32 0.56
C ASN A 198 -6.75 -16.20 -0.44
N LEU A 199 -5.58 -16.22 -1.07
CA LEU A 199 -5.30 -15.34 -2.20
C LEU A 199 -6.28 -15.63 -3.33
N VAL A 200 -7.15 -14.67 -3.61
CA VAL A 200 -8.09 -14.82 -4.73
C VAL A 200 -7.41 -14.30 -6.00
N HIS A 201 -7.05 -15.22 -6.90
CA HIS A 201 -6.65 -14.87 -8.25
C HIS A 201 -7.84 -14.26 -8.98
N LYS A 202 -7.90 -12.94 -9.08
CA LYS A 202 -8.78 -12.29 -10.07
C LYS A 202 -8.18 -12.54 -11.44
N LYS A 203 -8.82 -13.38 -12.24
CA LYS A 203 -8.47 -13.50 -13.67
C LYS A 203 -8.49 -12.09 -14.28
N PRO A 204 -7.46 -11.68 -15.02
CA PRO A 204 -7.47 -10.39 -15.69
C PRO A 204 -8.71 -10.32 -16.59
N THR A 205 -9.53 -9.32 -16.37
CA THR A 205 -10.68 -9.05 -17.24
C THR A 205 -10.17 -8.53 -18.58
N VAL A 206 -10.90 -8.83 -19.66
CA VAL A 206 -10.58 -8.43 -21.07
C VAL A 206 -10.22 -6.94 -21.20
N ASN A 207 -10.67 -6.11 -20.26
CA ASN A 207 -10.36 -4.69 -20.20
C ASN A 207 -8.86 -4.36 -20.04
N HIS A 208 -8.03 -5.28 -19.54
CA HIS A 208 -6.57 -5.06 -19.48
C HIS A 208 -5.92 -5.07 -20.86
N PHE A 209 -6.39 -5.94 -21.75
CA PHE A 209 -5.87 -5.98 -23.11
C PHE A 209 -6.24 -4.69 -23.89
N LEU A 210 -7.51 -4.24 -23.76
CA LEU A 210 -7.94 -2.98 -24.38
C LEU A 210 -7.21 -1.76 -23.81
N LYS A 211 -6.95 -1.73 -22.50
CA LYS A 211 -6.15 -0.67 -21.89
C LYS A 211 -4.70 -0.68 -22.36
N ALA A 212 -4.10 -1.86 -22.47
CA ALA A 212 -2.74 -2.01 -23.00
C ALA A 212 -2.67 -1.61 -24.49
N ALA A 213 -3.66 -2.02 -25.29
CA ALA A 213 -3.76 -1.62 -26.69
C ALA A 213 -3.91 -0.10 -26.83
N ASN A 214 -4.81 0.52 -26.09
CA ASN A 214 -4.99 1.97 -26.08
C ASN A 214 -3.73 2.72 -25.61
N TRP A 215 -3.01 2.17 -24.65
CA TRP A 215 -1.74 2.76 -24.19
C TRP A 215 -0.67 2.68 -25.28
N ILE A 216 -0.55 1.52 -25.95
CA ILE A 216 0.36 1.36 -27.08
C ILE A 216 0.01 2.35 -28.20
N GLU A 217 -1.28 2.48 -28.52
CA GLU A 217 -1.76 3.35 -29.58
C GLU A 217 -1.54 4.84 -29.28
N ASN A 218 -1.82 5.29 -28.06
CA ASN A 218 -1.83 6.71 -27.72
C ASN A 218 -0.49 7.22 -27.17
N ASP A 219 0.24 6.39 -26.38
CA ASP A 219 1.42 6.84 -25.67
C ASP A 219 2.73 6.29 -26.27
N VAL A 220 2.70 5.08 -26.83
CA VAL A 220 3.91 4.40 -27.33
C VAL A 220 4.10 4.63 -28.83
N SER A 221 3.02 4.68 -29.62
CA SER A 221 3.11 4.82 -31.06
C SER A 221 3.82 6.11 -31.50
N ALA A 222 3.56 7.23 -30.83
CA ALA A 222 4.22 8.50 -31.09
C ALA A 222 5.74 8.42 -30.83
N THR A 223 6.15 7.72 -29.80
CA THR A 223 7.56 7.48 -29.47
C THR A 223 8.22 6.57 -30.50
N ILE A 224 7.55 5.51 -30.93
CA ILE A 224 8.05 4.59 -31.97
C ILE A 224 8.22 5.33 -33.29
N VAL A 225 7.23 6.15 -33.70
CA VAL A 225 7.32 6.97 -34.92
C VAL A 225 8.45 8.01 -34.81
N GLY A 226 8.63 8.61 -33.64
CA GLY A 226 9.76 9.52 -33.40
C GLY A 226 11.11 8.81 -33.52
N LEU A 227 11.26 7.65 -32.92
CA LEU A 227 12.46 6.82 -33.01
C LEU A 227 12.72 6.31 -34.42
N SER A 228 11.69 5.90 -35.15
CA SER A 228 11.82 5.43 -36.56
C SER A 228 12.30 6.52 -37.52
N ARG A 229 12.10 7.78 -37.18
CA ARG A 229 12.63 8.93 -37.93
C ARG A 229 14.08 9.27 -37.58
N CYS A 230 14.53 8.88 -36.38
CA CYS A 230 15.87 9.17 -35.89
C CYS A 230 16.85 8.02 -36.13
N ILE A 231 16.36 6.79 -36.25
CA ILE A 231 17.16 5.58 -36.40
C ILE A 231 16.77 4.88 -37.71
N ASN A 232 17.76 4.54 -38.51
CA ASN A 232 17.53 3.75 -39.71
C ASN A 232 17.13 2.34 -39.29
N ILE A 233 15.84 1.99 -39.42
CA ILE A 233 15.23 0.74 -38.87
C ILE A 233 15.90 -0.53 -39.44
N THR A 234 16.66 -0.44 -40.53
CA THR A 234 17.41 -1.55 -41.10
C THR A 234 18.56 -2.08 -40.25
N GLU A 235 18.90 -1.46 -39.14
CA GLU A 235 19.95 -1.91 -38.21
C GLU A 235 19.40 -2.57 -36.93
N LEU A 236 18.07 -2.70 -36.80
CA LEU A 236 17.42 -3.20 -35.58
C LEU A 236 16.83 -4.62 -35.73
N PHE A 237 16.95 -5.28 -36.89
CA PHE A 237 16.52 -6.67 -37.13
C PHE A 237 17.59 -7.48 -37.82
#